data_6fbb2806693a58f79f805ca2a2e8db6f
#
_entry.id   6fbb2806693a58f79f805ca2a2e8db6f
#
_cell.length_a   1.000
_cell.length_b   1.000
_cell.length_c   1.000
_cell.angle_alpha   90.00
_cell.angle_beta   90.00
_cell.angle_gamma   90.00
#
_symmetry.space_group_name_H-M   'P 1'
#
loop_
_entity.id
_entity.type
_entity.pdbx_description
1 polymer ?
#
loop_
_entity_poly.entity_id
_entity_poly.type
_entity_poly.pdbx_seq_one_letter_code
_entity_poly.pdbx_strand_id
1 'polypeptide(L)'
;MLNKKDQTSAAGKLNLQYIIGMKLRNFRQEKGLGLKQLSSLTGLSASYINEIEKGKKYPKAEKIMLLAEGLGVNYDDLVSISMTGRLGQMSELFFSSSVLGSFPFQLFGITFENVMELFTASPKKAAALITTLMEISRAYDMNVEQFFLASLRAYQEMHNNYFEDVEELAEQFAREQKWIRFPPPTPEELIETLHQLHSVEARVADFSEYPELTGQRFIFLPGKPSQLLLNDQLAPSQHVYSMALQIGYSELKIRERLRISPRKNFDSFDQVMDNFRASYFAGALMINRFQAKEEVQELFQSETWNGDSILELLNRHSVTPETFLHRLSQILPGIFKITELHYLRFEHLVGRNEIQLTKELNMPRTLVPSGVRLKEHYCRRWLPVSLLQVLEGKRQNSDLKKIIIRAQRAKFMESGDEVLFISIAHSLRLRTKMNRCVSLGLRVDNALKRKVKFLNDPQIPVIEVNQTCERCPLENSQCSERTVPPSVYIREEQEELLNKRLKQLVTDYRGKNLKI
;
A
#
# COMPACT_ATOMS: atom_id res chain seq x y z
N MET A 1 14.46 -11.81 26.60
CA MET A 1 15.67 -11.83 25.76
C MET A 1 15.80 -13.22 25.12
N LEU A 2 15.14 -13.48 24.00
CA LEU A 2 15.39 -14.68 23.19
C LEU A 2 16.41 -14.29 22.11
N ASN A 3 17.52 -15.00 22.12
CA ASN A 3 18.72 -14.75 21.34
C ASN A 3 18.40 -14.84 19.82
N LYS A 4 18.86 -13.91 19.00
CA LYS A 4 18.75 -13.95 17.52
C LYS A 4 19.24 -15.28 16.90
N LYS A 5 20.15 -16.00 17.59
CA LYS A 5 20.60 -17.36 17.22
C LYS A 5 19.52 -18.42 17.40
N ASP A 6 18.60 -18.25 18.35
CA ASP A 6 17.55 -19.24 18.63
C ASP A 6 16.37 -19.09 17.66
N GLN A 7 16.08 -17.88 17.17
CA GLN A 7 15.04 -17.66 16.17
C GLN A 7 15.46 -18.14 14.76
N THR A 8 16.72 -17.94 14.38
CA THR A 8 17.27 -18.51 13.12
C THR A 8 17.38 -20.05 13.19
N SER A 9 17.63 -20.61 14.36
CA SER A 9 17.67 -22.07 14.58
C SER A 9 16.27 -22.70 14.56
N ALA A 10 15.25 -22.02 15.11
CA ALA A 10 13.88 -22.52 15.11
C ALA A 10 13.22 -22.41 13.71
N ALA A 11 13.40 -21.29 13.01
CA ALA A 11 12.95 -21.12 11.63
C ALA A 11 13.66 -22.08 10.66
N GLY A 12 14.97 -22.32 10.85
CA GLY A 12 15.72 -23.29 10.07
C GLY A 12 15.27 -24.73 10.30
N LYS A 13 14.91 -25.11 11.54
CA LYS A 13 14.34 -26.43 11.84
C LYS A 13 12.94 -26.62 11.26
N LEU A 14 12.09 -25.59 11.34
CA LEU A 14 10.75 -25.63 10.73
C LEU A 14 10.88 -25.83 9.21
N ASN A 15 11.74 -25.10 8.53
CA ASN A 15 11.96 -25.23 7.09
C ASN A 15 12.38 -26.64 6.68
N LEU A 16 13.24 -27.31 7.45
CA LEU A 16 13.68 -28.67 7.16
C LEU A 16 12.57 -29.72 7.27
N GLN A 17 11.67 -29.58 8.24
CA GLN A 17 10.53 -30.50 8.40
C GLN A 17 9.61 -30.45 7.17
N TYR A 18 9.32 -29.27 6.67
CA TYR A 18 8.46 -29.10 5.51
C TYR A 18 9.14 -29.54 4.22
N ILE A 19 10.43 -29.27 4.07
CA ILE A 19 11.21 -29.70 2.89
C ILE A 19 11.19 -31.24 2.76
N ILE A 20 11.48 -31.94 3.85
CA ILE A 20 11.43 -33.42 3.85
C ILE A 20 10.01 -33.93 3.59
N GLY A 21 9.00 -33.32 4.23
CA GLY A 21 7.61 -33.70 4.03
C GLY A 21 7.16 -33.55 2.58
N MET A 22 7.51 -32.45 1.96
CA MET A 22 7.23 -32.18 0.54
C MET A 22 7.91 -33.18 -0.38
N LYS A 23 9.20 -33.45 -0.18
CA LYS A 23 9.95 -34.41 -0.97
C LYS A 23 9.36 -35.81 -0.84
N LEU A 24 9.09 -36.23 0.38
CA LEU A 24 8.46 -37.52 0.67
C LEU A 24 7.14 -37.69 -0.10
N ARG A 25 6.26 -36.70 -0.03
CA ARG A 25 4.99 -36.71 -0.72
C ARG A 25 5.15 -36.72 -2.24
N ASN A 26 6.08 -35.90 -2.77
CA ASN A 26 6.34 -35.84 -4.21
C ASN A 26 6.85 -37.19 -4.74
N PHE A 27 7.85 -37.80 -4.11
CA PHE A 27 8.37 -39.11 -4.51
C PHE A 27 7.30 -40.20 -4.41
N ARG A 28 6.48 -40.17 -3.35
CA ARG A 28 5.35 -41.12 -3.21
C ARG A 28 4.35 -40.97 -4.36
N GLN A 29 3.99 -39.74 -4.72
CA GLN A 29 3.05 -39.44 -5.80
C GLN A 29 3.62 -39.78 -7.18
N GLU A 30 4.90 -39.50 -7.43
CA GLU A 30 5.58 -39.88 -8.67
C GLU A 30 5.62 -41.41 -8.88
N LYS A 31 5.72 -42.16 -7.80
CA LYS A 31 5.64 -43.64 -7.81
C LYS A 31 4.18 -44.18 -7.84
N GLY A 32 3.19 -43.28 -7.82
CA GLY A 32 1.77 -43.69 -7.81
C GLY A 32 1.31 -44.38 -6.52
N LEU A 33 2.07 -44.25 -5.41
CA LEU A 33 1.79 -44.94 -4.16
C LEU A 33 0.79 -44.17 -3.28
N GLY A 34 -0.20 -44.90 -2.72
CA GLY A 34 -1.03 -44.40 -1.63
C GLY A 34 -0.32 -44.45 -0.27
N LEU A 35 -0.79 -43.67 0.72
CA LEU A 35 -0.22 -43.69 2.08
C LEU A 35 -0.20 -45.10 2.71
N LYS A 36 -1.24 -45.90 2.49
CA LYS A 36 -1.30 -47.29 2.98
C LYS A 36 -0.26 -48.19 2.31
N GLN A 37 -0.01 -47.99 1.02
CA GLN A 37 0.98 -48.78 0.29
C GLN A 37 2.39 -48.45 0.76
N LEU A 38 2.73 -47.15 0.91
CA LEU A 38 4.01 -46.75 1.47
C LEU A 38 4.19 -47.21 2.92
N SER A 39 3.12 -47.19 3.72
CA SER A 39 3.09 -47.78 5.06
C SER A 39 3.49 -49.25 5.07
N SER A 40 2.94 -50.05 4.15
CA SER A 40 3.27 -51.47 4.02
C SER A 40 4.72 -51.71 3.58
N LEU A 41 5.27 -50.87 2.71
CA LEU A 41 6.65 -50.97 2.22
C LEU A 41 7.69 -50.58 3.27
N THR A 42 7.37 -49.60 4.13
CA THR A 42 8.30 -49.03 5.10
C THR A 42 8.14 -49.54 6.52
N GLY A 43 7.04 -50.24 6.82
CA GLY A 43 6.68 -50.62 8.20
C GLY A 43 6.27 -49.44 9.09
N LEU A 44 6.17 -48.22 8.56
CA LEU A 44 5.73 -47.04 9.30
C LEU A 44 4.23 -46.86 9.19
N SER A 45 3.57 -46.38 10.25
CA SER A 45 2.12 -46.14 10.18
C SER A 45 1.77 -45.07 9.14
N ALA A 46 0.65 -45.27 8.42
CA ALA A 46 0.16 -44.30 7.45
C ALA A 46 -0.10 -42.92 8.08
N SER A 47 -0.52 -42.88 9.35
CA SER A 47 -0.70 -41.63 10.12
C SER A 47 0.65 -40.91 10.33
N TYR A 48 1.69 -41.64 10.70
CA TYR A 48 3.03 -41.07 10.90
C TYR A 48 3.62 -40.52 9.59
N ILE A 49 3.47 -41.26 8.48
CA ILE A 49 3.88 -40.81 7.15
C ILE A 49 3.14 -39.51 6.79
N ASN A 50 1.82 -39.45 7.01
CA ASN A 50 1.02 -38.26 6.73
C ASN A 50 1.44 -37.05 7.60
N GLU A 51 1.83 -37.26 8.86
CA GLU A 51 2.33 -36.20 9.71
C GLU A 51 3.70 -35.66 9.24
N ILE A 52 4.56 -36.52 8.70
CA ILE A 52 5.82 -36.10 8.06
C ILE A 52 5.52 -35.32 6.77
N GLU A 53 4.63 -35.86 5.90
CA GLU A 53 4.26 -35.17 4.65
C GLU A 53 3.63 -33.79 4.88
N LYS A 54 2.98 -33.59 6.02
CA LYS A 54 2.40 -32.30 6.45
C LYS A 54 3.41 -31.40 7.19
N GLY A 55 4.66 -31.82 7.31
CA GLY A 55 5.67 -31.05 8.04
C GLY A 55 5.46 -30.95 9.55
N LYS A 56 4.54 -31.77 10.11
CA LYS A 56 4.25 -31.78 11.54
C LYS A 56 5.28 -32.54 12.36
N LYS A 57 6.03 -33.45 11.73
CA LYS A 57 7.08 -34.24 12.36
C LYS A 57 8.32 -34.34 11.48
N TYR A 58 9.49 -34.22 12.13
CA TYR A 58 10.78 -34.50 11.52
C TYR A 58 11.15 -35.94 11.84
N PRO A 59 11.31 -36.85 10.84
CA PRO A 59 11.67 -38.24 11.10
C PRO A 59 13.14 -38.34 11.55
N LYS A 60 13.44 -39.29 12.44
CA LYS A 60 14.83 -39.64 12.77
C LYS A 60 15.51 -40.29 11.56
N ALA A 61 16.84 -40.24 11.51
CA ALA A 61 17.64 -40.77 10.39
C ALA A 61 17.26 -42.20 9.99
N GLU A 62 17.06 -43.09 10.95
CA GLU A 62 16.62 -44.48 10.72
C GLU A 62 15.25 -44.56 9.99
N LYS A 63 14.34 -43.65 10.30
CA LYS A 63 13.02 -43.60 9.63
C LYS A 63 13.11 -42.98 8.24
N ILE A 64 14.06 -42.05 8.01
CA ILE A 64 14.33 -41.49 6.68
C ILE A 64 14.89 -42.59 5.78
N MET A 65 15.78 -43.44 6.30
CA MET A 65 16.33 -44.60 5.55
C MET A 65 15.23 -45.54 5.09
N LEU A 66 14.31 -45.91 5.99
CA LEU A 66 13.16 -46.78 5.64
C LEU A 66 12.25 -46.14 4.58
N LEU A 67 12.04 -44.82 4.67
CA LEU A 67 11.25 -44.08 3.66
C LEU A 67 11.96 -44.02 2.32
N ALA A 68 13.26 -43.81 2.30
CA ALA A 68 14.07 -43.79 1.09
C ALA A 68 14.07 -45.14 0.40
N GLU A 69 14.26 -46.24 1.17
CA GLU A 69 14.24 -47.60 0.67
C GLU A 69 12.84 -47.97 0.12
N GLY A 70 11.76 -47.68 0.87
CA GLY A 70 10.39 -47.93 0.42
C GLY A 70 9.98 -47.13 -0.82
N LEU A 71 10.59 -46.00 -1.05
CA LEU A 71 10.41 -45.18 -2.25
C LEU A 71 11.41 -45.49 -3.38
N GLY A 72 12.47 -46.28 -3.10
CA GLY A 72 13.53 -46.52 -4.07
C GLY A 72 14.26 -45.26 -4.51
N VAL A 73 14.61 -44.39 -3.56
CA VAL A 73 15.37 -43.14 -3.72
C VAL A 73 16.58 -43.14 -2.78
N ASN A 74 17.58 -42.29 -3.03
CA ASN A 74 18.70 -42.19 -2.08
C ASN A 74 18.31 -41.40 -0.84
N TYR A 75 18.97 -41.69 0.28
CA TYR A 75 18.78 -40.94 1.54
C TYR A 75 19.00 -39.43 1.33
N ASP A 76 20.06 -39.06 0.60
CA ASP A 76 20.41 -37.68 0.30
C ASP A 76 19.33 -36.95 -0.53
N ASP A 77 18.57 -37.65 -1.35
CA ASP A 77 17.46 -37.06 -2.09
C ASP A 77 16.34 -36.57 -1.17
N LEU A 78 16.14 -37.21 -0.02
CA LEU A 78 15.16 -36.81 0.99
C LEU A 78 15.69 -35.70 1.91
N VAL A 79 16.98 -35.75 2.33
CA VAL A 79 17.53 -34.84 3.37
C VAL A 79 18.18 -33.59 2.81
N SER A 80 18.62 -33.58 1.54
CA SER A 80 19.25 -32.41 0.95
C SER A 80 18.31 -31.20 0.94
N ILE A 81 18.85 -30.03 1.20
CA ILE A 81 18.09 -28.77 1.10
C ILE A 81 17.80 -28.42 -0.37
N SER A 82 18.66 -28.88 -1.28
CA SER A 82 18.47 -28.72 -2.72
C SER A 82 17.31 -29.62 -3.20
N MET A 83 16.34 -29.03 -3.84
CA MET A 83 15.29 -29.75 -4.54
C MET A 83 15.69 -29.88 -6.01
N THR A 84 15.51 -31.08 -6.58
CA THR A 84 15.79 -31.32 -8.01
C THR A 84 14.53 -31.16 -8.85
N GLY A 85 14.68 -30.82 -10.13
CA GLY A 85 13.58 -30.68 -11.06
C GLY A 85 12.69 -29.44 -10.80
N ARG A 86 11.40 -29.55 -11.09
CA ARG A 86 10.43 -28.43 -10.96
C ARG A 86 10.22 -27.95 -9.50
N LEU A 87 10.33 -28.85 -8.53
CA LEU A 87 10.27 -28.50 -7.10
C LEU A 87 11.53 -27.70 -6.68
N GLY A 88 12.69 -27.97 -7.27
CA GLY A 88 13.90 -27.18 -7.05
C GLY A 88 13.74 -25.74 -7.54
N GLN A 89 13.23 -25.58 -8.74
CA GLN A 89 12.91 -24.24 -9.28
C GLN A 89 11.89 -23.49 -8.43
N MET A 90 10.88 -24.20 -7.89
CA MET A 90 9.87 -23.61 -7.01
C MET A 90 10.42 -23.22 -5.63
N SER A 91 11.25 -24.08 -5.04
CA SER A 91 11.90 -23.78 -3.76
C SER A 91 12.88 -22.60 -3.92
N GLU A 92 13.60 -22.55 -5.01
CA GLU A 92 14.49 -21.44 -5.35
C GLU A 92 13.69 -20.15 -5.60
N LEU A 93 12.56 -20.21 -6.29
CA LEU A 93 11.63 -19.09 -6.48
C LEU A 93 11.00 -18.61 -5.17
N PHE A 94 10.66 -19.53 -4.25
CA PHE A 94 10.02 -19.19 -2.99
C PHE A 94 10.98 -18.70 -1.92
N PHE A 95 12.19 -19.28 -1.85
CA PHE A 95 13.16 -18.97 -0.80
C PHE A 95 14.27 -18.02 -1.26
N SER A 96 14.54 -17.93 -2.57
CA SER A 96 15.56 -17.05 -3.14
C SER A 96 14.98 -15.87 -3.92
N SER A 97 13.71 -15.94 -4.40
CA SER A 97 13.10 -14.76 -5.01
C SER A 97 12.79 -13.73 -3.92
N SER A 98 13.37 -12.57 -4.07
CA SER A 98 13.19 -11.44 -3.17
C SER A 98 11.72 -11.01 -3.00
N VAL A 99 10.82 -11.40 -3.90
CA VAL A 99 9.41 -10.99 -3.90
C VAL A 99 8.54 -11.90 -3.02
N LEU A 100 8.55 -13.22 -3.24
CA LEU A 100 7.68 -14.15 -2.50
C LEU A 100 8.25 -14.55 -1.14
N GLY A 101 9.56 -14.69 -1.02
CA GLY A 101 10.22 -14.96 0.27
C GLY A 101 10.10 -13.83 1.27
N SER A 102 9.81 -12.62 0.79
CA SER A 102 9.60 -11.42 1.61
C SER A 102 8.13 -11.10 1.86
N PHE A 103 7.17 -11.91 1.36
CA PHE A 103 5.75 -11.66 1.59
C PHE A 103 5.37 -11.96 3.05
N PRO A 104 4.71 -11.05 3.74
CA PRO A 104 4.40 -11.20 5.16
C PRO A 104 3.13 -12.04 5.38
N PHE A 105 3.16 -13.32 5.02
CA PHE A 105 2.02 -14.23 5.09
C PHE A 105 1.28 -14.19 6.43
N GLN A 106 2.03 -14.09 7.54
CA GLN A 106 1.47 -14.09 8.89
C GLN A 106 0.56 -12.89 9.16
N LEU A 107 0.84 -11.72 8.56
CA LEU A 107 -0.01 -10.53 8.70
C LEU A 107 -1.37 -10.69 8.03
N PHE A 108 -1.47 -11.60 7.06
CA PHE A 108 -2.71 -11.95 6.39
C PHE A 108 -3.40 -13.18 7.01
N GLY A 109 -2.95 -13.63 8.18
CA GLY A 109 -3.47 -14.82 8.83
C GLY A 109 -3.12 -16.12 8.10
N ILE A 110 -2.19 -16.05 7.14
CA ILE A 110 -1.73 -17.21 6.36
C ILE A 110 -0.50 -17.77 7.07
N THR A 111 -0.62 -18.96 7.65
CA THR A 111 0.53 -19.63 8.26
C THR A 111 1.42 -20.26 7.18
N PHE A 112 2.66 -20.54 7.53
CA PHE A 112 3.57 -21.26 6.64
C PHE A 112 3.00 -22.63 6.25
N GLU A 113 2.29 -23.30 7.18
CA GLU A 113 1.58 -24.55 6.91
C GLU A 113 0.54 -24.41 5.81
N ASN A 114 -0.27 -23.33 5.82
CA ASN A 114 -1.28 -23.09 4.78
C ASN A 114 -0.64 -22.93 3.40
N VAL A 115 0.47 -22.20 3.34
CA VAL A 115 1.23 -22.03 2.10
C VAL A 115 1.78 -23.38 1.62
N MET A 116 2.40 -24.13 2.50
CA MET A 116 2.98 -25.42 2.19
C MET A 116 1.91 -26.46 1.82
N GLU A 117 0.72 -26.41 2.42
CA GLU A 117 -0.40 -27.26 2.05
C GLU A 117 -0.84 -27.01 0.60
N LEU A 118 -0.93 -25.75 0.17
CA LEU A 118 -1.23 -25.40 -1.22
C LEU A 118 -0.21 -26.03 -2.19
N PHE A 119 1.08 -25.98 -1.85
CA PHE A 119 2.15 -26.56 -2.67
C PHE A 119 2.15 -28.08 -2.66
N THR A 120 1.90 -28.68 -1.51
CA THR A 120 1.87 -30.13 -1.38
C THR A 120 0.61 -30.75 -1.98
N ALA A 121 -0.54 -30.06 -1.89
CA ALA A 121 -1.80 -30.55 -2.45
C ALA A 121 -1.81 -30.56 -3.99
N SER A 122 -1.23 -29.54 -4.61
CA SER A 122 -1.25 -29.38 -6.07
C SER A 122 0.02 -28.69 -6.59
N PRO A 123 1.20 -29.34 -6.54
CA PRO A 123 2.50 -28.70 -6.85
C PRO A 123 2.53 -28.02 -8.22
N LYS A 124 2.04 -28.71 -9.27
CA LYS A 124 2.04 -28.18 -10.65
C LYS A 124 1.15 -26.95 -10.80
N LYS A 125 -0.01 -26.91 -10.11
CA LYS A 125 -0.96 -25.78 -10.18
C LYS A 125 -0.42 -24.58 -9.39
N ALA A 126 0.16 -24.82 -8.21
CA ALA A 126 0.81 -23.79 -7.42
C ALA A 126 2.00 -23.18 -8.15
N ALA A 127 2.86 -24.01 -8.79
CA ALA A 127 3.95 -23.52 -9.62
C ALA A 127 3.46 -22.64 -10.77
N ALA A 128 2.44 -23.09 -11.50
CA ALA A 128 1.87 -22.32 -12.60
C ALA A 128 1.33 -20.96 -12.13
N LEU A 129 0.61 -20.92 -11.01
CA LEU A 129 0.10 -19.66 -10.44
C LEU A 129 1.24 -18.69 -10.11
N ILE A 130 2.28 -19.18 -9.42
CA ILE A 130 3.42 -18.33 -9.04
C ILE A 130 4.18 -17.84 -10.27
N THR A 131 4.45 -18.72 -11.24
CA THR A 131 5.10 -18.32 -12.48
C THR A 131 4.29 -17.23 -13.19
N THR A 132 2.97 -17.38 -13.26
CA THR A 132 2.08 -16.36 -13.83
C THR A 132 2.18 -15.02 -13.09
N LEU A 133 2.16 -15.03 -11.75
CA LEU A 133 2.33 -13.81 -10.94
C LEU A 133 3.69 -13.15 -11.16
N MET A 134 4.75 -13.96 -11.30
CA MET A 134 6.08 -13.45 -11.61
C MET A 134 6.18 -12.88 -13.02
N GLU A 135 5.56 -13.49 -14.01
CA GLU A 135 5.49 -12.94 -15.37
C GLU A 135 4.74 -11.63 -15.42
N ILE A 136 3.60 -11.53 -14.71
CA ILE A 136 2.87 -10.27 -14.54
C ILE A 136 3.78 -9.22 -13.89
N SER A 137 4.48 -9.56 -12.80
CA SER A 137 5.41 -8.66 -12.12
C SER A 137 6.51 -8.15 -13.06
N ARG A 138 7.08 -9.03 -13.89
CA ARG A 138 8.09 -8.66 -14.90
C ARG A 138 7.49 -7.80 -16.03
N ALA A 139 6.32 -8.16 -16.51
CA ALA A 139 5.65 -7.42 -17.59
C ALA A 139 5.34 -5.96 -17.19
N TYR A 140 5.07 -5.71 -15.91
CA TYR A 140 4.82 -4.38 -15.36
C TYR A 140 6.05 -3.72 -14.70
N ASP A 141 7.25 -4.29 -14.87
CA ASP A 141 8.51 -3.79 -14.28
C ASP A 141 8.38 -3.50 -12.77
N MET A 142 7.68 -4.40 -12.06
CA MET A 142 7.47 -4.28 -10.62
C MET A 142 8.74 -4.63 -9.85
N ASN A 143 9.26 -3.69 -9.10
CA ASN A 143 10.34 -3.95 -8.15
C ASN A 143 9.79 -4.44 -6.79
N VAL A 144 10.70 -4.98 -5.96
CA VAL A 144 10.37 -5.52 -4.62
C VAL A 144 9.70 -4.48 -3.72
N GLU A 145 10.13 -3.22 -3.81
CA GLU A 145 9.56 -2.13 -3.03
C GLU A 145 8.09 -1.88 -3.38
N GLN A 146 7.75 -1.89 -4.69
CA GLN A 146 6.36 -1.75 -5.13
C GLN A 146 5.48 -2.89 -4.62
N PHE A 147 6.04 -4.10 -4.54
CA PHE A 147 5.38 -5.25 -3.94
C PHE A 147 5.14 -5.06 -2.44
N PHE A 148 6.13 -4.59 -1.68
CA PHE A 148 5.97 -4.26 -0.26
C PHE A 148 4.89 -3.20 -0.04
N LEU A 149 4.89 -2.14 -0.84
CA LEU A 149 3.88 -1.09 -0.76
C LEU A 149 2.48 -1.59 -1.14
N ALA A 150 2.37 -2.52 -2.11
CA ALA A 150 1.11 -3.17 -2.43
C ALA A 150 0.60 -4.05 -1.28
N SER A 151 1.49 -4.82 -0.65
CA SER A 151 1.18 -5.62 0.53
C SER A 151 0.74 -4.76 1.71
N LEU A 152 1.41 -3.62 1.94
CA LEU A 152 0.98 -2.67 2.96
C LEU A 152 -0.43 -2.12 2.68
N ARG A 153 -0.74 -1.76 1.42
CA ARG A 153 -2.09 -1.29 1.06
C ARG A 153 -3.15 -2.34 1.32
N ALA A 154 -2.90 -3.60 0.95
CA ALA A 154 -3.81 -4.71 1.23
C ALA A 154 -4.02 -4.89 2.75
N TYR A 155 -2.97 -4.77 3.55
CA TYR A 155 -3.05 -4.81 5.00
C TYR A 155 -3.87 -3.64 5.58
N GLN A 156 -3.64 -2.43 5.09
CA GLN A 156 -4.43 -1.25 5.47
C GLN A 156 -5.91 -1.43 5.12
N GLU A 157 -6.22 -1.97 3.95
CA GLU A 157 -7.58 -2.26 3.50
C GLU A 157 -8.28 -3.27 4.41
N MET A 158 -7.63 -4.39 4.77
CA MET A 158 -8.16 -5.39 5.70
C MET A 158 -8.56 -4.80 7.05
N HIS A 159 -7.85 -3.77 7.51
CA HIS A 159 -8.09 -3.09 8.78
C HIS A 159 -8.87 -1.78 8.63
N ASN A 160 -9.46 -1.50 7.46
CA ASN A 160 -10.10 -0.22 7.16
C ASN A 160 -9.19 0.98 7.46
N ASN A 161 -7.88 0.83 7.30
CA ASN A 161 -6.84 1.82 7.60
C ASN A 161 -6.93 2.43 9.01
N TYR A 162 -7.51 1.70 9.98
CA TYR A 162 -7.69 2.14 11.36
C TYR A 162 -7.10 1.12 12.34
N PHE A 163 -6.19 1.58 13.22
CA PHE A 163 -5.40 0.74 14.11
C PHE A 163 -5.57 1.21 15.55
N GLU A 164 -6.50 0.59 16.27
CA GLU A 164 -6.88 0.94 17.64
C GLU A 164 -5.68 0.90 18.59
N ASP A 165 -4.82 -0.11 18.47
CA ASP A 165 -3.63 -0.28 19.31
C ASP A 165 -2.65 0.91 19.20
N VAL A 166 -2.50 1.48 18.00
CA VAL A 166 -1.64 2.65 17.78
C VAL A 166 -2.34 3.94 18.23
N GLU A 167 -3.67 4.03 18.05
CA GLU A 167 -4.47 5.16 18.58
C GLU A 167 -4.35 5.25 20.10
N GLU A 168 -4.59 4.13 20.80
CA GLU A 168 -4.50 4.07 22.26
C GLU A 168 -3.10 4.41 22.78
N LEU A 169 -2.07 3.92 22.10
CA LEU A 169 -0.69 4.23 22.46
C LEU A 169 -0.38 5.73 22.30
N ALA A 170 -0.81 6.33 21.19
CA ALA A 170 -0.60 7.77 20.95
C ALA A 170 -1.36 8.63 21.97
N GLU A 171 -2.58 8.22 22.35
CA GLU A 171 -3.36 8.91 23.36
C GLU A 171 -2.78 8.76 24.77
N GLN A 172 -2.31 7.57 25.12
CA GLN A 172 -1.65 7.34 26.39
C GLN A 172 -0.43 8.24 26.50
N PHE A 173 0.43 8.23 25.47
CA PHE A 173 1.60 9.10 25.42
C PHE A 173 1.25 10.58 25.54
N ALA A 174 0.24 11.05 24.77
CA ALA A 174 -0.20 12.43 24.85
C ALA A 174 -0.73 12.82 26.25
N ARG A 175 -1.41 11.90 26.95
CA ARG A 175 -1.86 12.12 28.34
C ARG A 175 -0.68 12.24 29.30
N GLU A 176 0.29 11.36 29.19
CA GLU A 176 1.49 11.38 30.03
C GLU A 176 2.28 12.69 29.87
N GLN A 177 2.34 13.21 28.62
CA GLN A 177 2.99 14.49 28.30
C GLN A 177 2.07 15.72 28.52
N LYS A 178 0.80 15.54 28.94
CA LYS A 178 -0.21 16.60 29.10
C LYS A 178 -0.59 17.31 27.81
N TRP A 179 -0.44 16.67 26.64
CA TRP A 179 -0.78 17.18 25.32
C TRP A 179 -2.20 16.80 24.84
N ILE A 180 -3.12 16.56 25.77
CA ILE A 180 -4.48 16.07 25.44
C ILE A 180 -5.35 17.15 24.84
N ARG A 181 -5.02 18.41 25.06
CA ARG A 181 -5.80 19.56 24.63
C ARG A 181 -5.03 20.39 23.62
N PHE A 182 -5.79 20.94 22.68
CA PHE A 182 -5.34 21.95 21.76
C PHE A 182 -4.66 23.14 22.49
N PRO A 183 -3.54 23.69 22.01
CA PRO A 183 -2.86 23.40 20.74
C PRO A 183 -2.05 22.09 20.73
N PRO A 184 -1.69 21.59 19.52
CA PRO A 184 -0.75 20.47 19.41
C PRO A 184 0.60 20.83 20.04
N PRO A 185 1.47 19.83 20.38
CA PRO A 185 2.75 20.11 21.01
C PRO A 185 3.60 21.04 20.14
N THR A 186 4.27 21.97 20.81
CA THR A 186 5.17 22.92 20.14
C THR A 186 6.46 22.22 19.69
N PRO A 187 7.24 22.79 18.77
CA PRO A 187 8.55 22.26 18.41
C PRO A 187 9.48 22.10 19.63
N GLU A 188 9.43 23.05 20.56
CA GLU A 188 10.26 23.07 21.78
C GLU A 188 9.89 21.90 22.71
N GLU A 189 8.61 21.67 22.94
CA GLU A 189 8.11 20.53 23.74
C GLU A 189 8.53 19.19 23.11
N LEU A 190 8.46 19.06 21.78
CA LEU A 190 8.90 17.85 21.10
C LEU A 190 10.41 17.63 21.17
N ILE A 191 11.23 18.70 21.07
CA ILE A 191 12.67 18.64 21.24
C ILE A 191 13.02 18.19 22.64
N GLU A 192 12.38 18.79 23.65
CA GLU A 192 12.60 18.44 25.06
C GLU A 192 12.22 16.97 25.34
N THR A 193 11.06 16.53 24.85
CA THR A 193 10.60 15.15 24.97
C THR A 193 11.56 14.16 24.30
N LEU A 194 12.02 14.44 23.09
CA LEU A 194 13.00 13.62 22.40
C LEU A 194 14.31 13.49 23.18
N HIS A 195 14.77 14.60 23.76
CA HIS A 195 15.99 14.62 24.56
C HIS A 195 15.83 13.85 25.87
N GLN A 196 14.80 14.18 26.67
CA GLN A 196 14.62 13.64 28.01
C GLN A 196 14.19 12.18 28.03
N LEU A 197 13.24 11.79 27.18
CA LEU A 197 12.66 10.44 27.22
C LEU A 197 13.34 9.45 26.27
N HIS A 198 13.90 9.96 25.16
CA HIS A 198 14.37 9.08 24.10
C HIS A 198 15.86 9.20 23.78
N SER A 199 16.59 10.08 24.49
CA SER A 199 18.03 10.36 24.27
C SER A 199 18.33 10.71 22.79
N VAL A 200 17.47 11.55 22.18
CA VAL A 200 17.60 12.04 20.81
C VAL A 200 17.74 13.55 20.85
N GLU A 201 18.84 14.08 20.34
CA GLU A 201 19.04 15.52 20.16
C GLU A 201 18.55 15.94 18.76
N ALA A 202 17.51 16.75 18.72
CA ALA A 202 16.97 17.29 17.48
C ALA A 202 17.48 18.70 17.23
N ARG A 203 17.96 18.98 16.01
CA ARG A 203 18.42 20.29 15.60
C ARG A 203 18.14 20.56 14.14
N VAL A 204 17.92 21.82 13.80
CA VAL A 204 17.83 22.27 12.39
C VAL A 204 19.26 22.35 11.83
N ALA A 205 19.44 21.88 10.59
CA ALA A 205 20.73 21.84 9.91
C ALA A 205 20.58 22.20 8.43
N ASP A 206 21.56 22.88 7.90
CA ASP A 206 21.68 23.14 6.48
C ASP A 206 22.25 21.90 5.76
N PHE A 207 21.56 21.45 4.71
CA PHE A 207 21.97 20.32 3.89
C PHE A 207 22.58 20.77 2.54
N SER A 208 22.77 22.07 2.33
CA SER A 208 23.24 22.63 1.05
C SER A 208 24.66 22.17 0.66
N GLU A 209 25.51 21.87 1.66
CA GLU A 209 26.86 21.32 1.42
C GLU A 209 26.85 19.92 0.79
N TYR A 210 25.71 19.20 0.88
CA TYR A 210 25.53 17.84 0.35
C TYR A 210 24.37 17.83 -0.65
N PRO A 211 24.61 18.14 -1.95
CA PRO A 211 23.53 18.28 -2.95
C PRO A 211 22.59 17.08 -3.03
N GLU A 212 23.10 15.87 -2.78
CA GLU A 212 22.31 14.62 -2.79
C GLU A 212 21.34 14.54 -1.61
N LEU A 213 21.61 15.25 -0.52
CA LEU A 213 20.80 15.26 0.71
C LEU A 213 19.82 16.43 0.79
N THR A 214 19.92 17.43 -0.07
CA THR A 214 19.05 18.63 -0.04
C THR A 214 17.55 18.28 -0.15
N GLY A 215 17.21 17.18 -0.81
CA GLY A 215 15.85 16.69 -0.93
C GLY A 215 15.33 15.89 0.29
N GLN A 216 16.17 15.66 1.31
CA GLN A 216 15.80 14.91 2.51
C GLN A 216 15.12 15.84 3.52
N ARG A 217 14.11 15.34 4.24
CA ARG A 217 13.42 16.06 5.30
C ARG A 217 14.22 16.03 6.59
N PHE A 218 14.78 14.88 6.92
CA PHE A 218 15.64 14.67 8.07
C PHE A 218 16.70 13.61 7.81
N ILE A 219 17.75 13.65 8.65
CA ILE A 219 18.77 12.61 8.77
C ILE A 219 18.82 12.19 10.24
N PHE A 220 18.67 10.89 10.49
CA PHE A 220 18.81 10.30 11.81
C PHE A 220 20.15 9.56 11.93
N LEU A 221 20.98 10.02 12.85
CA LEU A 221 22.31 9.46 13.14
C LEU A 221 22.24 8.70 14.48
N PRO A 222 22.37 7.37 14.48
CA PRO A 222 22.41 6.60 15.72
C PRO A 222 23.64 6.98 16.55
N GLY A 223 23.47 7.10 17.86
CA GLY A 223 24.54 7.45 18.79
C GLY A 223 24.06 7.43 20.24
N LYS A 224 24.89 7.97 21.15
CA LYS A 224 24.55 8.19 22.57
C LYS A 224 25.00 9.60 22.96
N PRO A 225 24.10 10.59 22.88
CA PRO A 225 22.73 10.59 22.33
C PRO A 225 22.69 10.41 20.82
N SER A 226 21.56 9.96 20.29
CA SER A 226 21.29 9.95 18.85
C SER A 226 21.03 11.38 18.36
N GLN A 227 21.32 11.66 17.08
CA GLN A 227 21.12 13.00 16.49
C GLN A 227 20.01 12.95 15.44
N LEU A 228 19.05 13.87 15.52
CA LEU A 228 18.05 14.12 14.48
C LEU A 228 18.33 15.46 13.83
N LEU A 229 18.83 15.44 12.61
CA LEU A 229 19.08 16.64 11.81
C LEU A 229 17.84 16.91 10.96
N LEU A 230 17.23 18.08 11.12
CA LEU A 230 16.06 18.55 10.39
C LEU A 230 16.49 19.57 9.34
N ASN A 231 16.06 19.39 8.10
CA ASN A 231 16.42 20.30 7.01
C ASN A 231 15.82 21.69 7.25
N ASP A 232 16.64 22.74 7.19
CA ASP A 232 16.27 24.15 7.43
C ASP A 232 15.25 24.70 6.41
N GLN A 233 15.18 24.10 5.22
CA GLN A 233 14.22 24.48 4.17
C GLN A 233 12.79 23.96 4.42
N LEU A 234 12.57 23.18 5.46
CA LEU A 234 11.24 22.65 5.81
C LEU A 234 10.34 23.75 6.41
N ALA A 235 9.03 23.56 6.22
CA ALA A 235 8.04 24.29 7.01
C ALA A 235 8.05 23.79 8.48
N PRO A 236 7.71 24.65 9.47
CA PRO A 236 7.62 24.24 10.88
C PRO A 236 6.77 22.99 11.10
N SER A 237 5.63 22.87 10.42
CA SER A 237 4.77 21.67 10.47
C SER A 237 5.45 20.38 10.01
N GLN A 238 6.43 20.46 9.14
CA GLN A 238 7.21 19.31 8.70
C GLN A 238 8.29 18.92 9.71
N HIS A 239 8.86 19.89 10.43
CA HIS A 239 9.75 19.64 11.57
C HIS A 239 8.99 18.90 12.68
N VAL A 240 7.84 19.44 13.09
CA VAL A 240 6.94 18.83 14.09
C VAL A 240 6.59 17.38 13.73
N TYR A 241 6.15 17.15 12.49
CA TYR A 241 5.85 15.78 12.03
C TYR A 241 7.07 14.86 12.08
N SER A 242 8.25 15.35 11.69
CA SER A 242 9.49 14.55 11.69
C SER A 242 9.91 14.17 13.11
N MET A 243 9.74 15.06 14.08
CA MET A 243 9.98 14.79 15.49
C MET A 243 8.96 13.82 16.09
N ALA A 244 7.67 14.04 15.81
CA ALA A 244 6.60 13.11 16.22
C ALA A 244 6.80 11.70 15.65
N LEU A 245 7.31 11.58 14.42
CA LEU A 245 7.68 10.31 13.81
C LEU A 245 8.79 9.59 14.60
N GLN A 246 9.81 10.33 15.08
CA GLN A 246 10.88 9.75 15.89
C GLN A 246 10.39 9.30 17.28
N ILE A 247 9.46 10.04 17.89
CA ILE A 247 8.76 9.60 19.09
C ILE A 247 8.02 8.30 18.81
N GLY A 248 7.27 8.23 17.71
CA GLY A 248 6.55 7.01 17.30
C GLY A 248 7.46 5.79 17.14
N TYR A 249 8.64 5.93 16.55
CA TYR A 249 9.64 4.84 16.52
C TYR A 249 10.06 4.38 17.93
N SER A 250 10.20 5.32 18.86
CA SER A 250 10.60 4.99 20.23
C SER A 250 9.48 4.29 21.00
N GLU A 251 8.28 4.84 20.99
CA GLU A 251 7.12 4.33 21.72
C GLU A 251 6.68 2.95 21.23
N LEU A 252 6.75 2.72 19.92
CA LEU A 252 6.52 1.42 19.29
C LEU A 252 7.70 0.45 19.45
N LYS A 253 8.80 0.87 20.13
CA LYS A 253 10.01 0.08 20.37
C LYS A 253 10.66 -0.46 19.08
N ILE A 254 10.54 0.30 18.00
CA ILE A 254 11.10 -0.03 16.69
C ILE A 254 12.61 0.20 16.73
N ARG A 255 13.37 -0.85 16.43
CA ARG A 255 14.85 -0.82 16.47
C ARG A 255 15.45 -0.28 15.18
N GLU A 256 14.90 -0.66 14.04
CA GLU A 256 15.40 -0.29 12.71
C GLU A 256 14.64 0.91 12.15
N ARG A 257 15.06 2.12 12.57
CA ARG A 257 14.47 3.38 12.10
C ARG A 257 14.99 3.76 10.73
N LEU A 258 14.19 4.49 9.98
CA LEU A 258 14.68 5.14 8.77
C LEU A 258 15.71 6.20 9.12
N ARG A 259 16.87 6.14 8.48
CA ARG A 259 17.95 7.14 8.66
C ARG A 259 17.70 8.43 7.89
N ILE A 260 16.93 8.37 6.82
CA ILE A 260 16.62 9.51 5.95
C ILE A 260 15.14 9.46 5.54
N SER A 261 14.55 10.62 5.24
CA SER A 261 13.18 10.73 4.73
C SER A 261 13.09 11.81 3.65
N PRO A 262 12.44 11.56 2.50
CA PRO A 262 11.83 10.29 2.12
C PRO A 262 12.86 9.23 1.72
N ARG A 263 12.68 8.00 2.16
CA ARG A 263 13.45 6.86 1.66
C ARG A 263 12.82 6.37 0.36
N LYS A 264 13.66 5.95 -0.59
CA LYS A 264 13.19 5.43 -1.88
C LYS A 264 13.18 3.90 -1.93
N ASN A 265 14.05 3.23 -1.15
CA ASN A 265 14.19 1.79 -1.18
C ASN A 265 14.08 1.23 0.24
N PHE A 266 13.28 0.18 0.41
CA PHE A 266 13.16 -0.59 1.65
C PHE A 266 13.83 -1.94 1.47
N ASP A 267 14.55 -2.39 2.49
CA ASP A 267 15.28 -3.65 2.46
C ASP A 267 14.40 -4.84 2.85
N SER A 268 13.29 -4.58 3.56
CA SER A 268 12.33 -5.59 4.01
C SER A 268 10.92 -5.02 4.16
N PHE A 269 9.93 -5.91 4.17
CA PHE A 269 8.55 -5.52 4.48
C PHE A 269 8.42 -5.01 5.92
N ASP A 270 9.18 -5.54 6.88
CA ASP A 270 9.15 -5.08 8.27
C ASP A 270 9.53 -3.60 8.38
N GLN A 271 10.52 -3.14 7.61
CA GLN A 271 10.85 -1.70 7.57
C GLN A 271 9.69 -0.84 7.03
N VAL A 272 8.95 -1.35 6.05
CA VAL A 272 7.77 -0.66 5.51
C VAL A 272 6.67 -0.57 6.56
N MET A 273 6.41 -1.67 7.26
CA MET A 273 5.40 -1.77 8.32
C MET A 273 5.78 -0.90 9.52
N ASP A 274 7.02 -0.95 9.97
CA ASP A 274 7.55 -0.16 11.07
C ASP A 274 7.43 1.34 10.77
N ASN A 275 7.82 1.76 9.56
CA ASN A 275 7.66 3.14 9.13
C ASN A 275 6.18 3.55 9.02
N PHE A 276 5.32 2.65 8.56
CA PHE A 276 3.88 2.90 8.52
C PHE A 276 3.31 3.11 9.92
N ARG A 277 3.60 2.21 10.88
CA ARG A 277 3.11 2.31 12.27
C ARG A 277 3.62 3.56 12.97
N ALA A 278 4.91 3.90 12.82
CA ALA A 278 5.48 5.14 13.35
C ALA A 278 4.85 6.40 12.71
N SER A 279 4.59 6.37 11.40
CA SER A 279 3.89 7.46 10.71
C SER A 279 2.44 7.59 11.13
N TYR A 280 1.77 6.48 11.39
CA TYR A 280 0.41 6.45 11.94
C TYR A 280 0.37 7.09 13.33
N PHE A 281 1.26 6.66 14.23
CA PHE A 281 1.42 7.22 15.57
C PHE A 281 1.65 8.74 15.51
N ALA A 282 2.56 9.21 14.67
CA ALA A 282 2.83 10.63 14.51
C ALA A 282 1.57 11.40 14.08
N GLY A 283 0.80 10.86 13.14
CA GLY A 283 -0.48 11.43 12.72
C GLY A 283 -1.51 11.48 13.86
N ALA A 284 -1.61 10.40 14.65
CA ALA A 284 -2.52 10.31 15.79
C ALA A 284 -2.13 11.24 16.94
N LEU A 285 -0.83 11.45 17.15
CA LEU A 285 -0.31 12.38 18.14
C LEU A 285 -0.60 13.85 17.77
N MET A 286 -0.41 14.19 16.48
CA MET A 286 -0.63 15.57 16.00
C MET A 286 -2.11 15.93 15.85
N ILE A 287 -2.96 14.97 15.48
CA ILE A 287 -4.40 15.16 15.30
C ILE A 287 -5.11 14.05 16.08
N ASN A 288 -5.46 14.37 17.33
CA ASN A 288 -6.14 13.43 18.21
C ASN A 288 -7.51 13.03 17.64
N ARG A 289 -7.86 11.74 17.76
CA ARG A 289 -9.11 11.20 17.19
C ARG A 289 -10.39 11.81 17.76
N PHE A 290 -10.41 12.19 19.02
CA PHE A 290 -11.60 12.80 19.64
C PHE A 290 -11.83 14.21 19.11
N GLN A 291 -10.77 15.02 19.03
CA GLN A 291 -10.85 16.35 18.46
C GLN A 291 -11.19 16.29 16.96
N ALA A 292 -10.51 15.41 16.20
CA ALA A 292 -10.80 15.21 14.78
C ALA A 292 -12.26 14.77 14.55
N LYS A 293 -12.82 13.96 15.46
CA LYS A 293 -14.24 13.57 15.39
C LYS A 293 -15.16 14.77 15.47
N GLU A 294 -14.95 15.65 16.45
CA GLU A 294 -15.76 16.86 16.63
C GLU A 294 -15.65 17.78 15.41
N GLU A 295 -14.42 18.06 14.97
CA GLU A 295 -14.14 18.93 13.82
C GLU A 295 -14.71 18.40 12.50
N VAL A 296 -14.56 17.10 12.22
CA VAL A 296 -15.15 16.47 11.04
C VAL A 296 -16.68 16.45 11.12
N GLN A 297 -17.23 16.24 12.32
CA GLN A 297 -18.67 16.30 12.52
C GLN A 297 -19.21 17.71 12.24
N GLU A 298 -18.54 18.74 12.74
CA GLU A 298 -18.88 20.15 12.46
C GLU A 298 -18.79 20.45 10.96
N LEU A 299 -17.70 20.06 10.31
CA LEU A 299 -17.51 20.20 8.87
C LEU A 299 -18.64 19.54 8.08
N PHE A 300 -19.02 18.31 8.43
CA PHE A 300 -20.06 17.54 7.71
C PHE A 300 -21.49 18.07 7.97
N GLN A 301 -21.72 18.77 9.09
CA GLN A 301 -22.99 19.38 9.41
C GLN A 301 -23.17 20.78 8.79
N SER A 302 -22.12 21.37 8.23
CA SER A 302 -22.24 22.62 7.47
C SER A 302 -23.15 22.42 6.24
N GLU A 303 -24.09 23.37 6.03
CA GLU A 303 -24.99 23.34 4.86
C GLU A 303 -24.28 23.76 3.56
N THR A 304 -23.17 24.48 3.67
CA THR A 304 -22.39 25.00 2.53
C THR A 304 -20.95 24.53 2.59
N TRP A 305 -20.38 24.30 1.41
CA TRP A 305 -18.97 24.01 1.26
C TRP A 305 -18.11 25.24 1.51
N ASN A 306 -17.13 25.13 2.39
CA ASN A 306 -16.15 26.17 2.62
C ASN A 306 -14.73 25.58 2.68
N GLY A 307 -13.90 25.85 1.68
CA GLY A 307 -12.50 25.43 1.67
C GLY A 307 -11.65 26.11 2.74
N ASP A 308 -12.00 27.32 3.19
CA ASP A 308 -11.28 28.04 4.23
C ASP A 308 -11.41 27.35 5.59
N SER A 309 -12.51 26.68 5.87
CA SER A 309 -12.66 25.85 7.08
C SER A 309 -11.60 24.75 7.15
N ILE A 310 -11.27 24.12 6.01
CA ILE A 310 -10.18 23.13 5.97
C ILE A 310 -8.83 23.80 6.17
N LEU A 311 -8.62 25.00 5.61
CA LEU A 311 -7.37 25.75 5.83
C LEU A 311 -7.20 26.13 7.31
N GLU A 312 -8.28 26.50 7.99
CA GLU A 312 -8.28 26.77 9.43
C GLU A 312 -7.89 25.52 10.23
N LEU A 313 -8.43 24.34 9.89
CA LEU A 313 -8.06 23.08 10.53
C LEU A 313 -6.57 22.73 10.30
N LEU A 314 -6.05 22.93 9.08
CA LEU A 314 -4.62 22.74 8.79
C LEU A 314 -3.75 23.64 9.68
N ASN A 315 -4.12 24.90 9.83
CA ASN A 315 -3.39 25.87 10.64
C ASN A 315 -3.51 25.55 12.14
N ARG A 316 -4.72 25.21 12.59
CA ARG A 316 -5.01 24.81 13.97
C ARG A 316 -4.14 23.66 14.43
N HIS A 317 -4.04 22.61 13.63
CA HIS A 317 -3.22 21.45 13.95
C HIS A 317 -1.75 21.62 13.55
N SER A 318 -1.37 22.73 12.95
CA SER A 318 0.00 22.96 12.44
C SER A 318 0.51 21.80 11.56
N VAL A 319 -0.34 21.26 10.69
CA VAL A 319 -0.03 20.10 9.85
C VAL A 319 0.00 20.45 8.36
N THR A 320 0.67 19.59 7.59
CA THR A 320 0.65 19.69 6.14
C THR A 320 -0.67 19.14 5.56
N PRO A 321 -1.07 19.58 4.34
CA PRO A 321 -2.21 18.98 3.63
C PRO A 321 -2.15 17.46 3.52
N GLU A 322 -0.96 16.92 3.30
CA GLU A 322 -0.73 15.47 3.23
C GLU A 322 -1.03 14.79 4.56
N THR A 323 -0.51 15.32 5.67
CA THR A 323 -0.72 14.77 7.02
C THR A 323 -2.20 14.81 7.38
N PHE A 324 -2.88 15.93 7.11
CA PHE A 324 -4.30 16.11 7.43
C PHE A 324 -5.21 15.13 6.68
N LEU A 325 -5.15 15.12 5.34
CA LEU A 325 -6.03 14.23 4.56
C LEU A 325 -5.67 12.74 4.77
N HIS A 326 -4.40 12.43 5.02
CA HIS A 326 -4.01 11.07 5.38
C HIS A 326 -4.60 10.67 6.74
N ARG A 327 -4.60 11.59 7.72
CA ARG A 327 -5.24 11.36 9.01
C ARG A 327 -6.75 11.18 8.87
N LEU A 328 -7.42 11.97 8.04
CA LEU A 328 -8.84 11.77 7.75
C LEU A 328 -9.13 10.39 7.13
N SER A 329 -8.23 9.87 6.28
CA SER A 329 -8.39 8.52 5.72
C SER A 329 -8.33 7.40 6.77
N GLN A 330 -7.86 7.70 7.98
CA GLN A 330 -7.85 6.80 9.14
C GLN A 330 -9.11 7.01 10.01
N ILE A 331 -9.43 8.26 10.31
CA ILE A 331 -10.55 8.65 11.19
C ILE A 331 -11.91 8.31 10.58
N LEU A 332 -12.10 8.55 9.29
CA LEU A 332 -13.40 8.36 8.64
C LEU A 332 -13.87 6.90 8.68
N PRO A 333 -13.05 5.89 8.39
CA PRO A 333 -13.48 4.49 8.52
C PRO A 333 -13.65 4.06 9.98
N GLY A 334 -12.72 4.42 10.85
CA GLY A 334 -12.71 4.01 12.25
C GLY A 334 -13.92 4.55 13.02
N ILE A 335 -14.15 5.85 12.95
CA ILE A 335 -15.14 6.56 13.77
C ILE A 335 -16.46 6.75 13.02
N PHE A 336 -16.41 7.24 11.77
CA PHE A 336 -17.61 7.57 11.01
C PHE A 336 -18.17 6.40 10.19
N LYS A 337 -17.46 5.29 10.14
CA LYS A 337 -17.82 4.10 9.34
C LYS A 337 -18.00 4.44 7.84
N ILE A 338 -17.19 5.35 7.34
CA ILE A 338 -17.07 5.67 5.92
C ILE A 338 -15.87 4.88 5.39
N THR A 339 -16.13 3.67 4.94
CA THR A 339 -15.08 2.70 4.54
C THR A 339 -14.75 2.74 3.05
N GLU A 340 -15.64 3.27 2.21
CA GLU A 340 -15.41 3.41 0.78
C GLU A 340 -14.79 4.77 0.47
N LEU A 341 -13.46 4.84 0.57
CA LEU A 341 -12.71 6.05 0.36
C LEU A 341 -11.41 5.84 -0.42
N HIS A 342 -10.91 6.91 -0.98
CA HIS A 342 -9.65 6.98 -1.69
C HIS A 342 -8.78 8.09 -1.08
N TYR A 343 -7.51 7.79 -0.82
CA TYR A 343 -6.51 8.80 -0.56
C TYR A 343 -5.47 8.77 -1.69
N LEU A 344 -5.29 9.90 -2.36
CA LEU A 344 -4.46 10.01 -3.56
C LEU A 344 -3.49 11.19 -3.42
N ARG A 345 -2.24 10.99 -3.84
CA ARG A 345 -1.25 12.05 -3.92
C ARG A 345 -0.66 12.11 -5.32
N PHE A 346 -0.94 13.20 -6.00
CA PHE A 346 -0.39 13.50 -7.31
C PHE A 346 0.75 14.49 -7.20
N GLU A 347 1.78 14.30 -8.01
CA GLU A 347 2.90 15.22 -8.19
C GLU A 347 3.02 15.62 -9.66
N HIS A 348 3.37 16.88 -9.87
CA HIS A 348 3.52 17.48 -11.18
C HIS A 348 4.81 18.31 -11.23
N LEU A 349 5.69 17.96 -12.16
CA LEU A 349 6.88 18.74 -12.44
C LEU A 349 6.51 19.93 -13.34
N VAL A 350 6.70 21.13 -12.84
CA VAL A 350 6.36 22.38 -13.53
C VAL A 350 7.03 22.44 -14.92
N GLY A 351 6.26 22.77 -15.93
CA GLY A 351 6.72 22.81 -17.33
C GLY A 351 6.71 21.44 -18.04
N ARG A 352 6.24 20.38 -17.40
CA ARG A 352 6.02 19.08 -18.04
C ARG A 352 4.53 18.72 -18.07
N ASN A 353 4.11 18.01 -19.09
CA ASN A 353 2.69 17.61 -19.22
C ASN A 353 2.34 16.34 -18.38
N GLU A 354 3.33 15.76 -17.73
CA GLU A 354 3.20 14.51 -16.98
C GLU A 354 2.77 14.78 -15.52
N ILE A 355 1.72 14.10 -15.09
CA ILE A 355 1.23 14.11 -13.70
C ILE A 355 1.32 12.67 -13.18
N GLN A 356 2.01 12.48 -12.05
CA GLN A 356 2.28 11.17 -11.47
C GLN A 356 1.48 10.98 -10.19
N LEU A 357 0.84 9.80 -10.06
CA LEU A 357 0.27 9.32 -8.80
C LEU A 357 1.39 8.68 -7.98
N THR A 358 1.80 9.33 -6.90
CA THR A 358 2.96 8.92 -6.09
C THR A 358 2.59 8.25 -4.76
N LYS A 359 1.33 8.36 -4.32
CA LYS A 359 0.78 7.62 -3.18
C LYS A 359 -0.71 7.38 -3.41
N GLU A 360 -1.14 6.18 -3.13
CA GLU A 360 -2.54 5.77 -3.24
C GLU A 360 -2.93 4.87 -2.08
N LEU A 361 -4.14 5.03 -1.59
CA LEU A 361 -4.88 4.10 -0.76
C LEU A 361 -6.29 4.01 -1.33
N ASN A 362 -6.65 2.85 -1.84
CA ASN A 362 -7.97 2.57 -2.39
C ASN A 362 -8.65 1.57 -1.46
N MET A 363 -9.70 2.00 -0.77
CA MET A 363 -10.52 1.10 0.03
C MET A 363 -11.72 0.65 -0.82
N PRO A 364 -12.15 -0.62 -0.73
CA PRO A 364 -12.64 -1.37 -1.88
C PRO A 364 -13.95 -0.91 -2.48
N ARG A 365 -14.11 -1.24 -3.71
CA ARG A 365 -15.19 -1.34 -4.69
C ARG A 365 -15.15 -0.32 -5.84
N THR A 366 -14.54 0.84 -5.70
CA THR A 366 -14.38 1.77 -6.83
C THR A 366 -12.94 1.76 -7.26
N LEU A 367 -12.66 1.22 -8.44
CA LEU A 367 -11.32 1.22 -9.00
C LEU A 367 -10.94 2.66 -9.38
N VAL A 368 -10.06 3.25 -8.59
CA VAL A 368 -9.33 4.43 -9.05
C VAL A 368 -8.20 3.96 -9.98
N PRO A 369 -8.09 4.56 -11.16
CA PRO A 369 -7.14 4.09 -12.15
C PRO A 369 -5.70 4.16 -11.67
N SER A 370 -5.03 3.03 -11.73
CA SER A 370 -3.57 2.96 -11.68
C SER A 370 -2.93 3.21 -13.07
N GLY A 371 -3.60 4.00 -13.93
CA GLY A 371 -3.29 4.17 -15.35
C GLY A 371 -1.88 4.66 -15.68
N VAL A 372 -1.19 5.31 -14.73
CA VAL A 372 0.20 5.79 -14.96
C VAL A 372 1.20 4.67 -15.21
N ARG A 373 0.99 3.47 -14.66
CA ARG A 373 1.86 2.33 -14.96
C ARG A 373 1.76 1.89 -16.43
N LEU A 374 0.64 2.20 -17.08
CA LEU A 374 0.40 1.94 -18.48
C LEU A 374 0.83 3.10 -19.40
N LYS A 375 1.50 4.13 -18.87
CA LYS A 375 1.86 5.37 -19.60
C LYS A 375 0.64 6.13 -20.15
N GLU A 376 -0.51 5.99 -19.52
CA GLU A 376 -1.73 6.72 -19.86
C GLU A 376 -1.80 8.05 -19.09
N HIS A 377 -2.58 9.01 -19.63
CA HIS A 377 -2.73 10.34 -19.05
C HIS A 377 -4.03 10.44 -18.27
N TYR A 378 -3.95 10.78 -16.97
CA TYR A 378 -5.12 10.99 -16.13
C TYR A 378 -6.07 12.02 -16.70
N CYS A 379 -7.37 11.80 -16.49
CA CYS A 379 -8.43 12.70 -16.94
C CYS A 379 -8.20 14.13 -16.40
N ARG A 380 -8.11 15.11 -17.29
CA ARG A 380 -7.85 16.52 -16.95
C ARG A 380 -9.00 17.21 -16.24
N ARG A 381 -10.21 16.68 -16.36
CA ARG A 381 -11.42 17.18 -15.67
C ARG A 381 -11.50 16.68 -14.22
N TRP A 382 -10.68 15.70 -13.84
CA TRP A 382 -10.66 15.18 -12.49
C TRP A 382 -9.98 16.17 -11.53
N LEU A 383 -10.63 16.47 -10.39
CA LEU A 383 -10.25 17.55 -9.48
C LEU A 383 -8.76 17.57 -9.11
N PRO A 384 -8.13 16.48 -8.62
CA PRO A 384 -6.73 16.52 -8.23
C PRO A 384 -5.78 16.86 -9.40
N VAL A 385 -6.17 16.50 -10.62
CA VAL A 385 -5.39 16.77 -11.83
C VAL A 385 -5.61 18.21 -12.30
N SER A 386 -6.88 18.67 -12.35
CA SER A 386 -7.21 20.04 -12.75
C SER A 386 -6.62 21.10 -11.81
N LEU A 387 -6.56 20.81 -10.49
CA LEU A 387 -5.95 21.74 -9.53
C LEU A 387 -4.45 21.91 -9.73
N LEU A 388 -3.73 20.89 -10.15
CA LEU A 388 -2.31 21.00 -10.48
C LEU A 388 -2.08 21.91 -11.69
N GLN A 389 -2.97 21.86 -12.69
CA GLN A 389 -2.92 22.77 -13.85
C GLN A 389 -3.24 24.21 -13.46
N VAL A 390 -4.27 24.41 -12.62
CA VAL A 390 -4.59 25.75 -12.08
C VAL A 390 -3.43 26.32 -11.27
N LEU A 391 -2.77 25.50 -10.47
CA LEU A 391 -1.61 25.92 -9.67
C LEU A 391 -0.42 26.30 -10.56
N GLU A 392 -0.19 25.60 -11.66
CA GLU A 392 0.86 25.93 -12.62
C GLU A 392 0.60 27.27 -13.30
N GLY A 393 -0.63 27.52 -13.77
CA GLY A 393 -1.01 28.80 -14.39
C GLY A 393 -0.87 29.98 -13.43
N LYS A 394 -1.18 29.82 -12.14
CA LYS A 394 -1.00 30.87 -11.12
C LYS A 394 0.47 31.15 -10.80
N ARG A 395 1.37 30.19 -10.98
CA ARG A 395 2.80 30.35 -10.74
C ARG A 395 3.44 31.34 -11.70
N GLN A 396 2.91 31.46 -12.90
CA GLN A 396 3.37 32.46 -13.89
C GLN A 396 3.06 33.90 -13.45
N ASN A 397 2.11 34.08 -12.49
CA ASN A 397 1.66 35.38 -11.97
C ASN A 397 2.21 35.70 -10.58
N SER A 398 3.39 35.21 -10.19
CA SER A 398 4.14 35.52 -8.94
C SER A 398 3.47 35.16 -7.59
N ASP A 399 2.37 34.45 -7.55
CA ASP A 399 1.63 34.14 -6.32
C ASP A 399 2.02 32.72 -5.77
N LEU A 400 3.29 32.56 -5.41
CA LEU A 400 3.94 31.27 -5.06
C LEU A 400 3.46 30.61 -3.76
N LYS A 401 2.60 31.26 -2.96
CA LYS A 401 2.24 30.79 -1.61
C LYS A 401 0.82 30.27 -1.44
N LYS A 402 0.00 30.19 -2.49
CA LYS A 402 -1.40 29.80 -2.34
C LYS A 402 -1.60 28.30 -2.31
N ILE A 403 -2.12 27.81 -1.17
CA ILE A 403 -2.80 26.54 -1.07
C ILE A 403 -4.16 26.70 -1.77
N ILE A 404 -4.52 25.76 -2.64
CA ILE A 404 -5.83 25.73 -3.31
C ILE A 404 -6.61 24.55 -2.76
N ILE A 405 -7.78 24.82 -2.16
CA ILE A 405 -8.65 23.81 -1.60
C ILE A 405 -10.00 23.84 -2.34
N ARG A 406 -10.43 22.72 -2.91
CA ARG A 406 -11.70 22.60 -3.60
C ARG A 406 -12.34 21.25 -3.40
N ALA A 407 -13.67 21.19 -3.61
CA ALA A 407 -14.42 19.96 -3.70
C ALA A 407 -15.04 19.80 -5.09
N GLN A 408 -15.27 18.54 -5.49
CA GLN A 408 -15.92 18.15 -6.74
C GLN A 408 -16.63 16.82 -6.52
N ARG A 409 -17.83 16.67 -7.08
CA ARG A 409 -18.48 15.38 -7.25
C ARG A 409 -18.09 14.85 -8.64
N ALA A 410 -17.21 13.87 -8.66
CA ALA A 410 -16.75 13.23 -9.89
C ALA A 410 -17.64 12.02 -10.19
N LYS A 411 -18.29 12.02 -11.35
CA LYS A 411 -19.09 10.90 -11.83
C LYS A 411 -18.27 10.14 -12.86
N PHE A 412 -17.87 8.93 -12.53
CA PHE A 412 -17.09 8.06 -13.42
C PHE A 412 -17.97 7.47 -14.51
N MET A 413 -17.65 7.74 -15.77
CA MET A 413 -18.46 7.32 -16.91
C MET A 413 -18.58 5.81 -17.07
N GLU A 414 -17.49 5.09 -16.81
CA GLU A 414 -17.42 3.63 -16.99
C GLU A 414 -18.24 2.87 -15.95
N SER A 415 -18.05 3.19 -14.66
CA SER A 415 -18.74 2.50 -13.56
C SER A 415 -20.08 3.14 -13.16
N GLY A 416 -20.30 4.40 -13.51
CA GLY A 416 -21.42 5.20 -13.02
C GLY A 416 -21.29 5.64 -11.57
N ASP A 417 -20.18 5.28 -10.90
CA ASP A 417 -19.92 5.66 -9.51
C ASP A 417 -19.70 7.16 -9.39
N GLU A 418 -20.22 7.71 -8.30
CA GLU A 418 -20.03 9.10 -7.94
C GLU A 418 -19.17 9.19 -6.68
N VAL A 419 -18.14 10.05 -6.71
CA VAL A 419 -17.20 10.24 -5.62
C VAL A 419 -17.06 11.73 -5.31
N LEU A 420 -17.24 12.10 -4.04
CA LEU A 420 -16.94 13.44 -3.53
C LEU A 420 -15.43 13.53 -3.29
N PHE A 421 -14.73 14.29 -4.11
CA PHE A 421 -13.31 14.60 -3.90
C PHE A 421 -13.15 15.93 -3.16
N ILE A 422 -12.35 15.91 -2.09
CA ILE A 422 -11.81 17.07 -1.41
C ILE A 422 -10.31 17.07 -1.71
N SER A 423 -9.83 18.11 -2.39
CA SER A 423 -8.46 18.16 -2.90
C SER A 423 -7.75 19.44 -2.48
N ILE A 424 -6.48 19.29 -2.10
CA ILE A 424 -5.62 20.39 -1.65
C ILE A 424 -4.35 20.37 -2.51
N ALA A 425 -4.15 21.43 -3.29
CA ALA A 425 -2.98 21.60 -4.15
C ALA A 425 -2.05 22.68 -3.61
N HIS A 426 -0.74 22.44 -3.62
CA HIS A 426 0.28 23.37 -3.16
C HIS A 426 1.63 23.08 -3.83
N SER A 427 2.53 24.10 -3.83
CA SER A 427 3.92 23.93 -4.27
C SER A 427 4.80 23.39 -3.16
N LEU A 428 5.78 22.54 -3.51
CA LEU A 428 6.73 22.00 -2.54
C LEU A 428 7.89 22.97 -2.32
N ARG A 429 8.34 23.13 -1.05
CA ARG A 429 9.48 23.98 -0.69
C ARG A 429 10.81 23.34 -1.09
N LEU A 430 11.07 22.10 -0.66
CA LEU A 430 12.32 21.39 -0.96
C LEU A 430 12.50 21.04 -2.45
N ARG A 431 11.43 21.02 -3.21
CA ARG A 431 11.43 20.73 -4.64
C ARG A 431 10.70 21.86 -5.37
N THR A 432 11.36 22.99 -5.48
CA THR A 432 10.77 24.25 -5.98
C THR A 432 10.09 24.17 -7.36
N LYS A 433 10.45 23.19 -8.18
CA LYS A 433 9.80 22.93 -9.48
C LYS A 433 8.69 21.87 -9.41
N MET A 434 8.26 21.46 -8.21
CA MET A 434 7.27 20.42 -8.04
C MET A 434 6.01 20.97 -7.38
N ASN A 435 4.87 20.70 -7.98
CA ASN A 435 3.56 20.90 -7.39
C ASN A 435 3.02 19.56 -6.89
N ARG A 436 2.23 19.60 -5.82
CA ARG A 436 1.57 18.44 -5.23
C ARG A 436 0.09 18.72 -5.03
N CYS A 437 -0.72 17.73 -5.33
CA CYS A 437 -2.12 17.70 -4.93
C CYS A 437 -2.38 16.44 -4.11
N VAL A 438 -2.94 16.61 -2.91
CA VAL A 438 -3.46 15.51 -2.11
C VAL A 438 -4.98 15.55 -2.14
N SER A 439 -5.60 14.40 -2.22
CA SER A 439 -7.03 14.28 -2.43
C SER A 439 -7.62 13.15 -1.61
N LEU A 440 -8.75 13.42 -0.97
CA LEU A 440 -9.59 12.44 -0.30
C LEU A 440 -10.88 12.30 -1.12
N GLY A 441 -11.16 11.12 -1.61
CA GLY A 441 -12.38 10.78 -2.33
C GLY A 441 -13.29 9.92 -1.46
N LEU A 442 -14.56 10.28 -1.34
CA LEU A 442 -15.58 9.57 -0.58
C LEU A 442 -16.68 9.12 -1.55
N ARG A 443 -16.96 7.83 -1.63
CA ARG A 443 -18.04 7.33 -2.49
C ARG A 443 -19.38 7.89 -2.05
N VAL A 444 -20.15 8.42 -2.99
CA VAL A 444 -21.45 9.05 -2.73
C VAL A 444 -22.54 7.98 -2.70
N ASP A 445 -22.69 7.36 -1.55
CA ASP A 445 -23.77 6.43 -1.24
C ASP A 445 -24.85 7.07 -0.33
N ASN A 446 -25.88 6.30 0.00
CA ASN A 446 -26.95 6.77 0.88
C ASN A 446 -26.46 7.06 2.32
N ALA A 447 -25.37 6.43 2.75
CA ALA A 447 -24.81 6.68 4.08
C ALA A 447 -24.06 8.02 4.10
N LEU A 448 -23.25 8.31 3.07
CA LEU A 448 -22.55 9.59 2.94
C LEU A 448 -23.54 10.76 2.79
N LYS A 449 -24.60 10.59 1.95
CA LYS A 449 -25.64 11.61 1.75
C LYS A 449 -26.32 12.04 3.04
N ARG A 450 -26.46 11.15 4.02
CA ARG A 450 -27.04 11.47 5.33
C ARG A 450 -26.06 12.18 6.27
N LYS A 451 -24.76 12.02 6.06
CA LYS A 451 -23.71 12.55 6.94
C LYS A 451 -23.20 13.90 6.50
N VAL A 452 -23.06 14.12 5.18
CA VAL A 452 -22.46 15.31 4.59
C VAL A 452 -23.55 16.22 4.04
N LYS A 453 -23.90 17.28 4.77
CA LYS A 453 -25.00 18.19 4.39
C LYS A 453 -24.64 19.04 3.17
N PHE A 454 -23.40 19.54 3.08
CA PHE A 454 -22.95 20.37 1.96
C PHE A 454 -22.79 19.59 0.63
N LEU A 455 -23.08 18.30 0.59
CA LEU A 455 -22.88 17.48 -0.61
C LEU A 455 -23.54 18.03 -1.87
N ASN A 456 -24.69 18.69 -1.71
CA ASN A 456 -25.46 19.29 -2.81
C ASN A 456 -25.28 20.81 -2.94
N ASP A 457 -24.27 21.37 -2.30
CA ASP A 457 -23.95 22.80 -2.43
C ASP A 457 -23.65 23.12 -3.90
N PRO A 458 -24.25 24.17 -4.49
CA PRO A 458 -23.97 24.62 -5.87
C PRO A 458 -22.49 24.94 -6.15
N GLN A 459 -21.71 25.23 -5.12
CA GLN A 459 -20.27 25.45 -5.23
C GLN A 459 -19.47 24.16 -5.50
N ILE A 460 -20.08 22.98 -5.32
CA ILE A 460 -19.49 21.69 -5.60
C ILE A 460 -19.97 21.20 -6.97
N PRO A 461 -19.19 21.39 -8.03
CA PRO A 461 -19.60 20.95 -9.38
C PRO A 461 -19.68 19.44 -9.46
N VAL A 462 -20.68 18.94 -10.17
CA VAL A 462 -20.79 17.54 -10.61
C VAL A 462 -20.16 17.45 -11.99
N ILE A 463 -19.05 16.74 -12.09
CA ILE A 463 -18.28 16.62 -13.34
C ILE A 463 -18.18 15.16 -13.75
N GLU A 464 -18.54 14.87 -14.99
CA GLU A 464 -18.25 13.57 -15.59
C GLU A 464 -16.77 13.45 -15.90
N VAL A 465 -16.17 12.38 -15.37
CA VAL A 465 -14.75 12.08 -15.51
C VAL A 465 -14.57 10.65 -16.01
N ASN A 466 -13.43 10.40 -16.61
CA ASN A 466 -12.98 9.03 -16.86
C ASN A 466 -11.67 8.78 -16.10
N GLN A 467 -11.16 7.58 -16.20
CA GLN A 467 -9.88 7.20 -15.64
C GLN A 467 -8.75 7.98 -16.32
N THR A 468 -8.62 7.80 -17.63
CA THR A 468 -7.56 8.39 -18.45
C THR A 468 -8.14 8.97 -19.72
N CYS A 469 -7.40 9.83 -20.38
CA CYS A 469 -7.80 10.40 -21.68
C CYS A 469 -7.90 9.31 -22.75
N GLU A 470 -7.02 8.32 -22.72
CA GLU A 470 -6.95 7.23 -23.70
C GLU A 470 -8.16 6.29 -23.64
N ARG A 471 -8.80 6.16 -22.46
CA ARG A 471 -10.00 5.32 -22.23
C ARG A 471 -11.32 6.09 -22.32
N CYS A 472 -11.24 7.39 -22.56
CA CYS A 472 -12.40 8.26 -22.43
C CYS A 472 -13.29 8.24 -23.69
N PRO A 473 -14.59 7.92 -23.57
CA PRO A 473 -15.52 7.85 -24.70
C PRO A 473 -15.92 9.21 -25.29
N LEU A 474 -15.66 10.32 -24.57
CA LEU A 474 -16.03 11.65 -25.02
C LEU A 474 -15.36 12.00 -26.35
N GLU A 475 -16.06 12.73 -27.21
CA GLU A 475 -15.48 13.34 -28.38
C GLU A 475 -14.66 14.58 -28.04
N ASN A 476 -13.79 15.02 -28.96
CA ASN A 476 -13.00 16.24 -28.78
C ASN A 476 -13.85 17.50 -28.61
N SER A 477 -15.04 17.53 -29.19
CA SER A 477 -16.04 18.59 -29.03
C SER A 477 -16.61 18.67 -27.60
N GLN A 478 -16.60 17.55 -26.86
CA GLN A 478 -17.16 17.42 -25.53
C GLN A 478 -16.10 17.58 -24.41
N CYS A 479 -14.81 17.50 -24.75
CA CYS A 479 -13.71 17.59 -23.80
C CYS A 479 -12.54 18.38 -24.39
N SER A 480 -12.54 19.70 -24.15
CA SER A 480 -11.47 20.61 -24.57
C SER A 480 -10.17 20.42 -23.80
N GLU A 481 -10.26 19.84 -22.59
CA GLU A 481 -9.11 19.61 -21.69
C GLU A 481 -8.29 18.36 -22.07
N ARG A 482 -8.77 17.56 -22.98
CA ARG A 482 -8.08 16.35 -23.45
C ARG A 482 -6.71 16.67 -24.03
N THR A 483 -5.70 15.91 -23.62
CA THR A 483 -4.30 16.12 -24.06
C THR A 483 -3.81 15.09 -25.07
N VAL A 484 -4.47 13.93 -25.17
CA VAL A 484 -4.11 12.81 -26.05
C VAL A 484 -5.36 12.14 -26.63
N PRO A 485 -5.29 11.51 -27.80
CA PRO A 485 -6.42 10.80 -28.39
C PRO A 485 -6.93 9.64 -27.52
N PRO A 486 -8.21 9.24 -27.61
CA PRO A 486 -8.81 8.12 -26.87
C PRO A 486 -8.44 6.77 -27.50
N SER A 487 -7.14 6.48 -27.61
CA SER A 487 -6.61 5.36 -28.37
C SER A 487 -7.00 3.98 -27.83
N VAL A 488 -7.15 3.86 -26.51
CA VAL A 488 -7.60 2.60 -25.88
C VAL A 488 -9.09 2.40 -26.15
N TYR A 489 -9.90 3.44 -25.93
CA TYR A 489 -11.35 3.39 -26.19
C TYR A 489 -11.67 3.02 -27.64
N ILE A 490 -11.01 3.68 -28.60
CA ILE A 490 -11.23 3.40 -30.03
C ILE A 490 -10.89 1.94 -30.36
N ARG A 491 -9.79 1.40 -29.81
CA ARG A 491 -9.42 0.01 -30.03
C ARG A 491 -10.44 -0.95 -29.44
N GLU A 492 -10.88 -0.72 -28.21
CA GLU A 492 -11.89 -1.56 -27.54
C GLU A 492 -13.22 -1.53 -28.27
N GLU A 493 -13.68 -0.37 -28.75
CA GLU A 493 -14.89 -0.22 -29.56
C GLU A 493 -14.78 -1.01 -30.89
N GLN A 494 -13.62 -0.97 -31.55
CA GLN A 494 -13.39 -1.75 -32.77
C GLN A 494 -13.43 -3.26 -32.52
N GLU A 495 -12.84 -3.72 -31.40
CA GLU A 495 -12.86 -5.12 -30.97
C GLU A 495 -14.29 -5.58 -30.64
N GLU A 496 -15.07 -4.76 -29.95
CA GLU A 496 -16.48 -5.05 -29.66
C GLU A 496 -17.32 -5.15 -30.94
N LEU A 497 -17.13 -4.22 -31.87
CA LEU A 497 -17.81 -4.25 -33.15
C LEU A 497 -17.46 -5.50 -33.96
N LEU A 498 -16.18 -5.87 -33.99
CA LEU A 498 -15.72 -7.11 -34.61
C LEU A 498 -16.40 -8.34 -34.00
N ASN A 499 -16.40 -8.42 -32.66
CA ASN A 499 -17.04 -9.53 -31.95
C ASN A 499 -18.55 -9.61 -32.20
N LYS A 500 -19.23 -8.47 -32.26
CA LYS A 500 -20.66 -8.40 -32.58
C LYS A 500 -20.93 -8.90 -34.00
N ARG A 501 -20.11 -8.47 -34.97
CA ARG A 501 -20.24 -8.92 -36.38
C ARG A 501 -19.94 -10.41 -36.51
N LEU A 502 -18.94 -10.92 -35.81
CA LEU A 502 -18.62 -12.34 -35.82
C LEU A 502 -19.78 -13.19 -35.26
N LYS A 503 -20.37 -12.77 -34.12
CA LYS A 503 -21.53 -13.45 -33.54
C LYS A 503 -22.72 -13.47 -34.52
N GLN A 504 -22.98 -12.37 -35.21
CA GLN A 504 -24.03 -12.27 -36.20
C GLN A 504 -23.77 -13.22 -37.39
N LEU A 505 -22.56 -13.22 -37.94
CA LEU A 505 -22.14 -14.10 -39.01
C LEU A 505 -22.32 -15.59 -38.62
N VAL A 506 -21.90 -15.98 -37.44
CA VAL A 506 -22.05 -17.36 -36.94
C VAL A 506 -23.52 -17.75 -36.80
N THR A 507 -24.36 -16.83 -36.35
CA THR A 507 -25.83 -17.06 -36.27
C THR A 507 -26.45 -17.22 -37.62
N ASP A 508 -26.11 -16.36 -38.58
CA ASP A 508 -26.61 -16.41 -39.95
C ASP A 508 -26.17 -17.70 -40.66
N TYR A 509 -24.92 -18.13 -40.45
CA TYR A 509 -24.40 -19.37 -41.03
C TYR A 509 -25.10 -20.61 -40.47
N ARG A 510 -25.33 -20.67 -39.15
CA ARG A 510 -26.10 -21.76 -38.52
C ARG A 510 -27.55 -21.79 -38.97
N GLY A 511 -28.18 -20.64 -39.10
CA GLY A 511 -29.55 -20.53 -39.59
C GLY A 511 -29.71 -20.97 -41.04
N LYS A 512 -28.69 -20.79 -41.90
CA LYS A 512 -28.68 -21.28 -43.28
C LYS A 512 -28.46 -22.79 -43.38
N ASN A 513 -27.66 -23.38 -42.49
CA ASN A 513 -27.37 -24.82 -42.48
C ASN A 513 -28.43 -25.68 -41.76
N LEU A 514 -29.38 -25.09 -41.05
CA LEU A 514 -30.54 -25.77 -40.47
C LEU A 514 -31.74 -25.84 -41.42
N LYS A 515 -31.61 -25.32 -42.66
CA LYS A 515 -32.64 -25.35 -43.68
C LYS A 515 -32.36 -26.36 -44.81
N ILE A 516 -31.46 -27.38 -44.56
CA ILE A 516 -31.26 -28.52 -45.46
C ILE A 516 -31.86 -29.76 -44.85
#